data_d942e6021b926957480065b862475260
#
_entry.id   d942e6021b926957480065b862475260
#
_cell.length_a   1.000
_cell.length_b   1.000
_cell.length_c   1.000
_cell.angle_alpha   90.00
_cell.angle_beta   90.00
_cell.angle_gamma   90.00
#
_symmetry.space_group_name_H-M   'P 1'
#
loop_
_entity.id
_entity.type
_entity.pdbx_description
1 polymer ?
#
loop_
_entity_poly.entity_id
_entity_poly.type
_entity_poly.pdbx_seq_one_letter_code
_entity_poly.pdbx_strand_id
1 'polypeptide(L)'
;PGELAVKDSVVFDEVSKVRFPNPDEMMGKLKDYMESGVFERGDKKVTSDASLVFMGNIAVEIGPEGYVPVEDLTYVLPQPMRDSAFIDRIHGLIPGWELPKISQAKYHLSKGYGIASDYFAEVLHFMRKESLVGLISQHVELSENFKIRDERSVKRITSGLLKLLFPDKSFSKEELRRVVELSVEYRQRIRDWLHKIDPGEFPREKLYVEVVS
;
A
#
# COMPACT_ATOMS: atom_id res chain seq x y z
N PRO A 1 5.96 19.24 -16.49
CA PRO A 1 5.55 17.90 -16.13
C PRO A 1 4.58 17.92 -14.95
N GLY A 2 3.66 16.94 -14.86
CA GLY A 2 2.78 16.80 -13.70
C GLY A 2 3.52 16.14 -12.52
N GLU A 3 2.93 16.17 -11.32
CA GLU A 3 3.55 15.64 -10.09
C GLU A 3 4.00 14.18 -10.25
N LEU A 4 3.19 13.33 -10.86
CA LEU A 4 3.52 11.93 -11.13
C LEU A 4 4.81 11.74 -11.95
N ALA A 5 5.21 12.72 -12.75
CA ALA A 5 6.40 12.61 -13.60
C ALA A 5 7.71 13.01 -12.89
N VAL A 6 7.63 13.64 -11.72
CA VAL A 6 8.79 14.29 -11.09
C VAL A 6 8.93 13.99 -9.60
N LYS A 7 7.96 13.30 -9.01
CA LYS A 7 7.95 12.95 -7.58
C LYS A 7 8.09 11.45 -7.37
N ASP A 8 8.70 11.07 -6.27
CA ASP A 8 8.81 9.67 -5.84
C ASP A 8 7.50 9.14 -5.24
N SER A 9 6.71 10.03 -4.64
CA SER A 9 5.42 9.71 -4.05
C SER A 9 4.46 10.87 -4.17
N VAL A 10 3.20 10.58 -4.46
CA VAL A 10 2.10 11.54 -4.46
C VAL A 10 1.08 11.10 -3.43
N VAL A 11 0.85 11.95 -2.43
CA VAL A 11 -0.07 11.68 -1.32
C VAL A 11 -1.36 12.48 -1.52
N PHE A 12 -2.48 11.78 -1.55
CA PHE A 12 -3.82 12.38 -1.51
C PHE A 12 -4.27 12.41 -0.04
N ASP A 13 -3.99 13.52 0.63
CA ASP A 13 -4.44 13.73 1.99
C ASP A 13 -5.93 14.10 2.03
N GLU A 14 -6.64 13.71 3.09
CA GLU A 14 -8.09 13.85 3.20
C GLU A 14 -8.82 13.40 1.91
N VAL A 15 -8.50 12.22 1.40
CA VAL A 15 -8.91 11.75 0.07
C VAL A 15 -10.42 11.85 -0.19
N SER A 16 -11.27 11.75 0.83
CA SER A 16 -12.73 11.93 0.71
C SER A 16 -13.15 13.31 0.20
N LYS A 17 -12.29 14.33 0.39
CA LYS A 17 -12.53 15.71 -0.04
C LYS A 17 -12.01 16.01 -1.45
N VAL A 18 -11.24 15.11 -2.03
CA VAL A 18 -10.69 15.28 -3.38
C VAL A 18 -11.82 15.34 -4.40
N ARG A 19 -11.73 16.29 -5.31
CA ARG A 19 -12.66 16.46 -6.43
C ARG A 19 -11.89 16.32 -7.73
N PHE A 20 -12.42 15.50 -8.62
CA PHE A 20 -11.82 15.27 -9.93
C PHE A 20 -12.61 16.00 -11.00
N PRO A 21 -11.99 16.90 -11.77
CA PRO A 21 -12.59 17.36 -13.03
C PRO A 21 -12.66 16.15 -13.97
N ASN A 22 -13.79 15.94 -14.65
CA ASN A 22 -14.03 14.77 -15.50
C ASN A 22 -13.73 13.43 -14.82
N PRO A 23 -14.50 13.02 -13.79
CA PRO A 23 -14.15 11.89 -12.92
C PRO A 23 -13.90 10.59 -13.70
N ASP A 24 -14.68 10.26 -14.71
CA ASP A 24 -14.57 9.02 -15.48
C ASP A 24 -13.25 8.94 -16.25
N GLU A 25 -12.86 10.01 -16.91
CA GLU A 25 -11.58 10.10 -17.62
C GLU A 25 -10.40 10.02 -16.65
N MET A 26 -10.48 10.75 -15.54
CA MET A 26 -9.42 10.76 -14.53
C MET A 26 -9.26 9.39 -13.86
N MET A 27 -10.36 8.70 -13.56
CA MET A 27 -10.31 7.35 -12.98
C MET A 27 -9.75 6.33 -13.96
N GLY A 28 -10.08 6.43 -15.24
CA GLY A 28 -9.46 5.62 -16.29
C GLY A 28 -7.93 5.77 -16.29
N LYS A 29 -7.45 7.00 -16.41
CA LYS A 29 -6.01 7.32 -16.41
C LYS A 29 -5.31 6.88 -15.13
N LEU A 30 -5.96 7.05 -13.98
CA LEU A 30 -5.37 6.67 -12.69
C LEU A 30 -5.29 5.15 -12.54
N LYS A 31 -6.31 4.40 -12.96
CA LYS A 31 -6.29 2.93 -13.00
C LYS A 31 -5.21 2.40 -13.94
N ASP A 32 -5.04 3.00 -15.11
CA ASP A 32 -4.00 2.62 -16.07
C ASP A 32 -2.60 2.89 -15.50
N TYR A 33 -2.41 4.04 -14.85
CA TYR A 33 -1.18 4.35 -14.15
C TYR A 33 -0.86 3.36 -13.01
N MET A 34 -1.84 3.03 -12.17
CA MET A 34 -1.65 2.07 -11.07
C MET A 34 -1.29 0.66 -11.58
N GLU A 35 -1.74 0.28 -12.78
CA GLU A 35 -1.43 -1.00 -13.38
C GLU A 35 -0.06 -1.03 -14.06
N SER A 36 0.26 -0.01 -14.85
CA SER A 36 1.38 -0.01 -15.80
C SER A 36 2.51 0.97 -15.47
N GLY A 37 2.28 1.96 -14.59
CA GLY A 37 3.19 3.07 -14.37
C GLY A 37 3.23 4.08 -15.53
N VAL A 38 2.30 3.96 -16.49
CA VAL A 38 2.24 4.85 -17.66
C VAL A 38 1.00 5.72 -17.58
N PHE A 39 1.14 6.99 -17.88
CA PHE A 39 0.01 7.91 -18.05
C PHE A 39 0.18 8.78 -19.29
N GLU A 40 -0.94 9.22 -19.85
CA GLU A 40 -0.97 10.07 -21.02
C GLU A 40 -1.21 11.54 -20.65
N ARG A 41 -0.46 12.44 -21.28
CA ARG A 41 -0.64 13.88 -21.16
C ARG A 41 -0.60 14.54 -22.54
N GLY A 42 -1.78 14.87 -23.06
CA GLY A 42 -1.90 15.22 -24.48
C GLY A 42 -1.46 14.04 -25.34
N ASP A 43 -0.64 14.26 -26.32
CA ASP A 43 -0.14 13.23 -27.25
C ASP A 43 1.10 12.46 -26.72
N LYS A 44 1.50 12.71 -25.46
CA LYS A 44 2.72 12.12 -24.90
C LYS A 44 2.39 11.08 -23.85
N LYS A 45 2.99 9.89 -24.02
CA LYS A 45 3.06 8.85 -22.96
C LYS A 45 4.24 9.15 -22.05
N VAL A 46 3.98 9.13 -20.75
CA VAL A 46 4.99 9.35 -19.70
C VAL A 46 5.01 8.13 -18.81
N THR A 47 6.19 7.54 -18.64
CA THR A 47 6.41 6.46 -17.67
C THR A 47 6.90 7.07 -16.37
N SER A 48 6.36 6.59 -15.25
CA SER A 48 6.76 7.01 -13.92
C SER A 48 6.65 5.82 -12.95
N ASP A 49 7.44 5.86 -11.91
CA ASP A 49 7.42 4.91 -10.80
C ASP A 49 6.95 5.56 -9.48
N ALA A 50 6.36 6.75 -9.54
CA ALA A 50 5.83 7.45 -8.38
C ALA A 50 4.77 6.59 -7.66
N SER A 51 4.92 6.45 -6.36
CA SER A 51 3.94 5.77 -5.52
C SER A 51 2.72 6.67 -5.28
N LEU A 52 1.53 6.05 -5.21
CA LEU A 52 0.30 6.73 -4.81
C LEU A 52 -0.08 6.34 -3.38
N VAL A 53 -0.35 7.32 -2.55
CA VAL A 53 -0.82 7.13 -1.17
C VAL A 53 -2.15 7.87 -1.00
N PHE A 54 -3.14 7.17 -0.50
CA PHE A 54 -4.45 7.74 -0.19
C PHE A 54 -4.64 7.75 1.32
N MET A 55 -4.78 8.93 1.90
CA MET A 55 -4.99 9.10 3.33
C MET A 55 -6.39 9.63 3.60
N GLY A 56 -7.07 9.04 4.56
CA GLY A 56 -8.42 9.45 4.93
C GLY A 56 -8.70 9.20 6.40
N ASN A 57 -9.59 9.99 6.97
CA ASN A 57 -10.05 9.82 8.34
C ASN A 57 -11.27 8.90 8.35
N ILE A 58 -11.35 8.03 9.35
CA ILE A 58 -12.47 7.15 9.59
C ILE A 58 -12.89 7.24 11.05
N ALA A 59 -14.20 7.20 11.32
CA ALA A 59 -14.71 7.08 12.66
C ALA A 59 -14.43 5.68 13.21
N VAL A 60 -13.97 5.62 14.46
CA VAL A 60 -13.66 4.36 15.14
C VAL A 60 -14.30 4.31 16.50
N GLU A 61 -14.68 3.11 16.94
CA GLU A 61 -15.14 2.81 18.30
C GLU A 61 -14.22 1.81 19.00
N ILE A 62 -14.36 1.65 20.30
CA ILE A 62 -13.57 0.68 21.06
C ILE A 62 -14.31 -0.67 20.99
N GLY A 63 -13.70 -1.62 20.30
CA GLY A 63 -14.12 -3.02 20.25
C GLY A 63 -13.36 -3.89 21.28
N PRO A 64 -13.67 -5.19 21.33
CA PRO A 64 -13.05 -6.13 22.28
C PRO A 64 -11.53 -6.26 22.12
N GLU A 65 -11.02 -6.13 20.91
CA GLU A 65 -9.59 -6.31 20.56
C GLU A 65 -8.89 -4.98 20.21
N GLY A 66 -9.53 -3.84 20.44
CA GLY A 66 -8.99 -2.52 20.11
C GLY A 66 -9.95 -1.66 19.32
N TYR A 67 -9.43 -0.66 18.63
CA TYR A 67 -10.25 0.24 17.81
C TYR A 67 -10.74 -0.49 16.53
N VAL A 68 -12.03 -0.34 16.23
CA VAL A 68 -12.65 -0.86 15.02
C VAL A 68 -13.35 0.27 14.24
N PRO A 69 -13.31 0.27 12.90
CA PRO A 69 -14.07 1.23 12.10
C PRO A 69 -15.58 1.10 12.33
N VAL A 70 -16.25 2.24 12.54
CA VAL A 70 -17.72 2.32 12.65
C VAL A 70 -18.37 2.34 11.27
N GLU A 71 -17.68 2.97 10.30
CA GLU A 71 -18.17 3.12 8.94
C GLU A 71 -17.46 2.17 7.97
N ASP A 72 -18.10 1.87 6.87
CA ASP A 72 -17.47 1.12 5.79
C ASP A 72 -16.34 1.94 5.16
N LEU A 73 -15.18 1.30 4.95
CA LEU A 73 -13.99 1.92 4.36
C LEU A 73 -14.26 2.56 2.99
N THR A 74 -15.25 2.07 2.26
CA THR A 74 -15.64 2.61 0.96
C THR A 74 -15.99 4.09 1.03
N TYR A 75 -16.56 4.55 2.15
CA TYR A 75 -16.94 5.97 2.32
C TYR A 75 -15.75 6.90 2.57
N VAL A 76 -14.57 6.37 2.92
CA VAL A 76 -13.33 7.15 3.02
C VAL A 76 -12.86 7.62 1.64
N LEU A 77 -13.20 6.88 0.58
CA LEU A 77 -12.87 7.26 -0.79
C LEU A 77 -13.95 8.18 -1.41
N PRO A 78 -13.58 9.11 -2.28
CA PRO A 78 -14.56 9.85 -3.08
C PRO A 78 -15.30 8.90 -4.04
N GLN A 79 -16.53 9.21 -4.35
CA GLN A 79 -17.43 8.34 -5.12
C GLN A 79 -16.81 7.74 -6.39
N PRO A 80 -16.03 8.47 -7.22
CA PRO A 80 -15.41 7.89 -8.42
C PRO A 80 -14.37 6.80 -8.16
N MET A 81 -13.82 6.71 -6.94
CA MET A 81 -12.83 5.69 -6.56
C MET A 81 -13.43 4.45 -5.91
N ARG A 82 -14.76 4.37 -5.76
CA ARG A 82 -15.44 3.31 -5.00
C ARG A 82 -15.71 2.03 -5.78
N ASP A 83 -15.20 1.92 -7.00
CA ASP A 83 -15.36 0.69 -7.79
C ASP A 83 -14.32 -0.39 -7.40
N SER A 84 -14.71 -1.66 -7.53
CA SER A 84 -13.85 -2.81 -7.20
C SER A 84 -12.57 -2.81 -8.03
N ALA A 85 -12.62 -2.40 -9.30
CA ALA A 85 -11.45 -2.36 -10.17
C ALA A 85 -10.40 -1.33 -9.72
N PHE A 86 -10.82 -0.20 -9.14
CA PHE A 86 -9.90 0.77 -8.53
C PHE A 86 -9.29 0.21 -7.25
N ILE A 87 -10.13 -0.30 -6.34
CA ILE A 87 -9.71 -0.79 -5.03
C ILE A 87 -8.77 -1.99 -5.17
N ASP A 88 -9.00 -2.90 -6.13
CA ASP A 88 -8.14 -4.06 -6.37
C ASP A 88 -6.70 -3.66 -6.80
N ARG A 89 -6.52 -2.45 -7.33
CA ARG A 89 -5.19 -1.91 -7.69
C ARG A 89 -4.43 -1.30 -6.51
N ILE A 90 -5.10 -1.08 -5.37
CA ILE A 90 -4.44 -0.67 -4.13
C ILE A 90 -3.65 -1.87 -3.59
N HIS A 91 -2.34 -1.71 -3.40
CA HIS A 91 -1.49 -2.83 -2.98
C HIS A 91 -1.78 -3.29 -1.55
N GLY A 92 -2.06 -2.38 -0.64
CA GLY A 92 -2.33 -2.73 0.76
C GLY A 92 -2.98 -1.60 1.54
N LEU A 93 -3.63 -1.95 2.63
CA LEU A 93 -4.26 -1.03 3.57
C LEU A 93 -3.51 -1.06 4.91
N ILE A 94 -3.04 0.12 5.34
CA ILE A 94 -2.48 0.32 6.68
C ILE A 94 -3.58 0.88 7.58
N PRO A 95 -3.99 0.15 8.63
CA PRO A 95 -5.05 0.59 9.53
C PRO A 95 -4.52 1.63 10.52
N GLY A 96 -4.70 2.91 10.22
CA GLY A 96 -4.23 4.01 11.07
C GLY A 96 -4.79 3.97 12.50
N TRP A 97 -5.94 3.33 12.70
CA TRP A 97 -6.56 3.15 14.02
C TRP A 97 -5.84 2.14 14.91
N GLU A 98 -5.03 1.24 14.35
CA GLU A 98 -4.18 0.29 15.10
C GLU A 98 -2.83 0.91 15.48
N LEU A 99 -2.47 2.06 14.90
CA LEU A 99 -1.21 2.73 15.21
C LEU A 99 -1.30 3.49 16.54
N PRO A 100 -0.22 3.52 17.35
CA PRO A 100 -0.19 4.27 18.59
C PRO A 100 -0.43 5.76 18.36
N LYS A 101 -1.39 6.34 19.09
CA LYS A 101 -1.64 7.78 19.05
C LYS A 101 -0.59 8.54 19.86
N ILE A 102 -0.05 9.62 19.29
CA ILE A 102 0.79 10.57 20.03
C ILE A 102 -0.13 11.43 20.91
N SER A 103 -0.40 10.96 22.13
CA SER A 103 -1.28 11.65 23.08
C SER A 103 -0.54 12.59 24.03
N GLN A 104 0.71 12.26 24.38
CA GLN A 104 1.56 13.03 25.29
C GLN A 104 2.99 13.12 24.76
N ALA A 105 3.43 14.30 24.36
CA ALA A 105 4.77 14.55 23.83
C ALA A 105 5.88 13.99 24.73
N LYS A 106 5.72 14.12 26.06
CA LYS A 106 6.71 13.64 27.04
C LYS A 106 7.05 12.14 26.89
N TYR A 107 6.09 11.31 26.49
CA TYR A 107 6.25 9.86 26.42
C TYR A 107 6.37 9.33 25.00
N HIS A 108 5.83 10.05 24.00
CA HIS A 108 5.74 9.57 22.63
C HIS A 108 6.75 10.20 21.66
N LEU A 109 7.38 11.32 22.05
CA LEU A 109 8.43 11.93 21.24
C LEU A 109 9.80 11.45 21.67
N SER A 110 10.65 11.16 20.70
CA SER A 110 12.07 10.84 20.94
C SER A 110 12.77 12.01 21.64
N LYS A 111 13.66 11.67 22.59
CA LYS A 111 14.53 12.63 23.26
C LYS A 111 15.95 12.63 22.68
N GLY A 112 16.21 11.72 21.75
CA GLY A 112 17.49 11.58 21.07
C GLY A 112 17.52 12.29 19.71
N TYR A 113 18.66 12.21 19.08
CA TYR A 113 18.86 12.69 17.70
C TYR A 113 18.55 11.55 16.72
N GLY A 114 17.99 11.92 15.59
CA GLY A 114 17.74 11.01 14.46
C GLY A 114 18.60 11.37 13.26
N ILE A 115 18.45 10.59 12.19
CA ILE A 115 19.02 10.91 10.89
C ILE A 115 18.33 12.17 10.35
N ALA A 116 19.09 13.07 9.73
CA ALA A 116 18.53 14.24 9.04
C ALA A 116 17.52 13.79 7.95
N SER A 117 16.35 14.39 7.92
CA SER A 117 15.24 13.96 7.06
C SER A 117 15.55 14.05 5.57
N ASP A 118 16.30 15.04 5.15
CA ASP A 118 16.78 15.21 3.78
C ASP A 118 17.75 14.11 3.36
N TYR A 119 18.72 13.78 4.22
CA TYR A 119 19.64 12.66 3.99
C TYR A 119 18.86 11.32 3.93
N PHE A 120 17.92 11.11 4.84
CA PHE A 120 17.09 9.90 4.84
C PHE A 120 16.25 9.80 3.57
N ALA A 121 15.70 10.91 3.09
CA ALA A 121 14.95 10.96 1.83
C ALA A 121 15.81 10.54 0.63
N GLU A 122 17.07 11.00 0.56
CA GLU A 122 18.02 10.59 -0.49
C GLU A 122 18.34 9.09 -0.42
N VAL A 123 18.52 8.53 0.77
CA VAL A 123 18.72 7.09 0.95
C VAL A 123 17.50 6.31 0.43
N LEU A 124 16.29 6.73 0.79
CA LEU A 124 15.07 6.10 0.31
C LEU A 124 14.92 6.21 -1.22
N HIS A 125 15.24 7.38 -1.78
CA HIS A 125 15.25 7.58 -3.24
C HIS A 125 16.22 6.61 -3.94
N PHE A 126 17.42 6.44 -3.41
CA PHE A 126 18.39 5.48 -3.94
C PHE A 126 17.89 4.04 -3.86
N MET A 127 17.32 3.64 -2.71
CA MET A 127 16.80 2.29 -2.47
C MET A 127 15.61 1.93 -3.39
N ARG A 128 14.90 2.89 -3.96
CA ARG A 128 13.80 2.63 -4.92
C ARG A 128 14.27 1.90 -6.16
N LYS A 129 15.51 2.12 -6.59
CA LYS A 129 16.10 1.50 -7.79
C LYS A 129 16.36 0.00 -7.62
N GLU A 130 16.34 -0.49 -6.38
CA GLU A 130 16.53 -1.90 -6.08
C GLU A 130 15.20 -2.65 -5.97
N SER A 131 15.20 -3.92 -6.39
CA SER A 131 14.05 -4.81 -6.25
C SER A 131 14.50 -6.15 -5.69
N LEU A 132 13.85 -6.58 -4.60
CA LEU A 132 14.06 -7.91 -4.02
C LEU A 132 12.97 -8.91 -4.45
N VAL A 133 12.13 -8.56 -5.41
CA VAL A 133 11.02 -9.43 -5.88
C VAL A 133 11.54 -10.78 -6.40
N GLY A 134 12.67 -10.80 -7.11
CA GLY A 134 13.29 -12.03 -7.59
C GLY A 134 13.73 -12.96 -6.46
N LEU A 135 14.36 -12.41 -5.43
CA LEU A 135 14.77 -13.14 -4.23
C LEU A 135 13.55 -13.67 -3.48
N ILE A 136 12.52 -12.85 -3.28
CA ILE A 136 11.28 -13.26 -2.62
C ILE A 136 10.63 -14.42 -3.39
N SER A 137 10.60 -14.37 -4.72
CA SER A 137 10.01 -15.42 -5.56
C SER A 137 10.75 -16.77 -5.47
N GLN A 138 12.00 -16.78 -5.04
CA GLN A 138 12.78 -18.01 -4.86
C GLN A 138 12.52 -18.67 -3.49
N HIS A 139 12.12 -17.89 -2.49
CA HIS A 139 12.01 -18.35 -1.11
C HIS A 139 10.58 -18.32 -0.54
N VAL A 140 9.60 -17.84 -1.31
CA VAL A 140 8.22 -17.70 -0.84
C VAL A 140 7.27 -18.38 -1.80
N GLU A 141 6.55 -19.36 -1.29
CA GLU A 141 5.43 -20.02 -1.98
C GLU A 141 4.12 -19.37 -1.56
N LEU A 142 3.25 -19.15 -2.53
CA LEU A 142 1.94 -18.51 -2.37
C LEU A 142 0.85 -19.59 -2.49
N SER A 143 -0.21 -19.49 -1.69
CA SER A 143 -1.36 -20.39 -1.84
C SER A 143 -2.08 -20.18 -3.18
N GLU A 144 -2.77 -21.21 -3.67
CA GLU A 144 -3.43 -21.23 -4.99
C GLU A 144 -4.51 -20.16 -5.17
N ASN A 145 -5.05 -19.61 -4.10
CA ASN A 145 -6.07 -18.57 -4.12
C ASN A 145 -5.53 -17.14 -4.34
N PHE A 146 -4.20 -16.98 -4.49
CA PHE A 146 -3.62 -15.71 -4.90
C PHE A 146 -3.97 -15.41 -6.35
N LYS A 147 -4.58 -14.26 -6.59
CA LYS A 147 -4.69 -13.70 -7.94
C LYS A 147 -3.39 -12.95 -8.30
N ILE A 148 -3.17 -12.67 -9.58
CA ILE A 148 -1.95 -11.99 -10.08
C ILE A 148 -1.67 -10.67 -9.34
N ARG A 149 -2.73 -9.89 -9.01
CA ARG A 149 -2.56 -8.64 -8.27
C ARG A 149 -2.20 -8.84 -6.81
N ASP A 150 -2.69 -9.90 -6.18
CA ASP A 150 -2.35 -10.24 -4.80
C ASP A 150 -0.87 -10.59 -4.70
N GLU A 151 -0.40 -11.47 -5.58
CA GLU A 151 1.02 -11.84 -5.69
C GLU A 151 1.91 -10.61 -5.91
N ARG A 152 1.57 -9.79 -6.91
CA ARG A 152 2.31 -8.55 -7.21
C ARG A 152 2.36 -7.61 -6.01
N SER A 153 1.25 -7.44 -5.33
CA SER A 153 1.12 -6.55 -4.17
C SER A 153 1.96 -7.04 -3.01
N VAL A 154 1.81 -8.29 -2.61
CA VAL A 154 2.55 -8.89 -1.50
C VAL A 154 4.06 -8.84 -1.77
N LYS A 155 4.51 -9.25 -2.96
CA LYS A 155 5.94 -9.21 -3.32
C LYS A 155 6.52 -7.80 -3.31
N ARG A 156 5.77 -6.79 -3.77
CA ARG A 156 6.21 -5.38 -3.75
C ARG A 156 6.30 -4.82 -2.34
N ILE A 157 5.29 -5.07 -1.50
CA ILE A 157 5.28 -4.63 -0.11
C ILE A 157 6.44 -5.30 0.65
N THR A 158 6.59 -6.61 0.51
CA THR A 158 7.70 -7.37 1.12
C THR A 158 9.05 -6.82 0.69
N SER A 159 9.25 -6.58 -0.61
CA SER A 159 10.49 -5.98 -1.13
C SER A 159 10.77 -4.60 -0.53
N GLY A 160 9.74 -3.78 -0.38
CA GLY A 160 9.85 -2.46 0.27
C GLY A 160 10.25 -2.57 1.73
N LEU A 161 9.55 -3.40 2.50
CA LEU A 161 9.81 -3.61 3.92
C LEU A 161 11.20 -4.22 4.18
N LEU A 162 11.60 -5.21 3.40
CA LEU A 162 12.94 -5.82 3.51
C LEU A 162 14.05 -4.79 3.28
N LYS A 163 13.92 -3.91 2.30
CA LYS A 163 14.90 -2.85 2.05
C LYS A 163 15.01 -1.86 3.21
N LEU A 164 13.89 -1.55 3.87
CA LEU A 164 13.87 -0.65 5.02
C LEU A 164 14.44 -1.28 6.28
N LEU A 165 14.10 -2.55 6.53
CA LEU A 165 14.49 -3.25 7.75
C LEU A 165 15.87 -3.88 7.66
N PHE A 166 16.27 -4.31 6.47
CA PHE A 166 17.52 -5.02 6.20
C PHE A 166 18.23 -4.42 4.97
N PRO A 167 18.76 -3.19 5.08
CA PRO A 167 19.38 -2.48 3.96
C PRO A 167 20.65 -3.19 3.45
N ASP A 168 21.29 -4.00 4.28
CA ASP A 168 22.41 -4.87 3.94
C ASP A 168 22.02 -6.19 3.27
N LYS A 169 20.69 -6.43 3.13
CA LYS A 169 20.07 -7.66 2.58
C LYS A 169 20.38 -8.92 3.39
N SER A 170 20.79 -8.75 4.66
CA SER A 170 21.10 -9.85 5.58
C SER A 170 19.91 -10.07 6.51
N PHE A 171 19.14 -11.11 6.27
CA PHE A 171 17.98 -11.49 7.10
C PHE A 171 17.83 -13.01 7.15
N SER A 172 17.34 -13.49 8.27
CA SER A 172 17.01 -14.89 8.50
C SER A 172 15.71 -15.29 7.82
N LYS A 173 15.50 -16.60 7.69
CA LYS A 173 14.23 -17.17 7.22
C LYS A 173 13.04 -16.70 8.07
N GLU A 174 13.21 -16.61 9.38
CA GLU A 174 12.18 -16.16 10.31
C GLU A 174 11.83 -14.67 10.13
N GLU A 175 12.83 -13.82 9.90
CA GLU A 175 12.61 -12.40 9.60
C GLU A 175 11.91 -12.22 8.25
N LEU A 176 12.32 -12.98 7.22
CA LEU A 176 11.61 -12.99 5.94
C LEU A 176 10.15 -13.39 6.14
N ARG A 177 9.87 -14.46 6.89
CA ARG A 177 8.52 -14.94 7.17
C ARG A 177 7.66 -13.85 7.78
N ARG A 178 8.15 -13.18 8.84
CA ARG A 178 7.41 -12.08 9.50
C ARG A 178 7.09 -10.93 8.55
N VAL A 179 8.03 -10.55 7.70
CA VAL A 179 7.82 -9.45 6.74
C VAL A 179 6.81 -9.85 5.66
N VAL A 180 6.86 -11.09 5.18
CA VAL A 180 5.90 -11.60 4.20
C VAL A 180 4.50 -11.70 4.81
N GLU A 181 4.37 -12.25 6.03
CA GLU A 181 3.08 -12.34 6.75
C GLU A 181 2.44 -10.95 6.93
N LEU A 182 3.21 -9.94 7.33
CA LEU A 182 2.74 -8.56 7.43
C LEU A 182 2.29 -8.00 6.07
N SER A 183 3.00 -8.33 5.01
CA SER A 183 2.64 -7.91 3.65
C SER A 183 1.33 -8.56 3.17
N VAL A 184 1.14 -9.83 3.51
CA VAL A 184 -0.10 -10.57 3.27
C VAL A 184 -1.26 -9.94 4.04
N GLU A 185 -1.04 -9.58 5.31
CA GLU A 185 -2.06 -8.93 6.12
C GLU A 185 -2.54 -7.61 5.51
N TYR A 186 -1.64 -6.76 5.02
CA TYR A 186 -2.02 -5.52 4.34
C TYR A 186 -2.82 -5.78 3.06
N ARG A 187 -2.48 -6.81 2.29
CA ARG A 187 -3.24 -7.18 1.08
C ARG A 187 -4.55 -7.88 1.44
N GLN A 188 -4.59 -8.70 2.48
CA GLN A 188 -5.82 -9.35 2.94
C GLN A 188 -6.91 -8.33 3.29
N ARG A 189 -6.54 -7.21 3.91
CA ARG A 189 -7.49 -6.11 4.20
C ARG A 189 -8.14 -5.55 2.91
N ILE A 190 -7.39 -5.48 1.81
CA ILE A 190 -7.94 -5.10 0.51
C ILE A 190 -8.89 -6.18 -0.02
N ARG A 191 -8.53 -7.46 0.10
CA ARG A 191 -9.40 -8.59 -0.30
C ARG A 191 -10.70 -8.61 0.49
N ASP A 192 -10.63 -8.40 1.79
CA ASP A 192 -11.80 -8.34 2.67
C ASP A 192 -12.70 -7.13 2.33
N TRP A 193 -12.11 -6.02 1.94
CA TRP A 193 -12.84 -4.84 1.46
C TRP A 193 -13.52 -5.13 0.12
N LEU A 194 -12.82 -5.72 -0.84
CA LEU A 194 -13.38 -6.13 -2.13
C LEU A 194 -14.53 -7.13 -1.98
N HIS A 195 -14.39 -8.10 -1.07
CA HIS A 195 -15.48 -9.04 -0.76
C HIS A 195 -16.76 -8.34 -0.30
N LYS A 196 -16.66 -7.27 0.48
CA LYS A 196 -17.85 -6.50 0.91
C LYS A 196 -18.53 -5.78 -0.24
N ILE A 197 -17.78 -5.33 -1.26
CA ILE A 197 -18.31 -4.59 -2.40
C ILE A 197 -18.87 -5.53 -3.45
N ASP A 198 -18.15 -6.60 -3.78
CA ASP A 198 -18.51 -7.59 -4.79
C ASP A 198 -18.15 -9.01 -4.33
N PRO A 199 -19.02 -9.65 -3.53
CA PRO A 199 -18.77 -11.01 -3.03
C PRO A 199 -18.70 -12.07 -4.14
N GLY A 200 -19.35 -11.80 -5.29
CA GLY A 200 -19.39 -12.73 -6.43
C GLY A 200 -18.05 -12.82 -7.14
N GLU A 201 -17.38 -11.70 -7.35
CA GLU A 201 -16.06 -11.66 -7.98
C GLU A 201 -14.92 -11.93 -6.98
N PHE A 202 -15.09 -11.52 -5.72
CA PHE A 202 -14.08 -11.63 -4.66
C PHE A 202 -14.62 -12.49 -3.50
N PRO A 203 -14.50 -13.82 -3.57
CA PRO A 203 -14.92 -14.72 -2.50
C PRO A 203 -14.12 -14.46 -1.22
N ARG A 204 -14.73 -14.77 -0.06
CA ARG A 204 -14.07 -14.65 1.23
C ARG A 204 -13.06 -15.77 1.42
N GLU A 205 -11.83 -15.52 1.03
CA GLU A 205 -10.73 -16.45 1.10
C GLU A 205 -9.57 -15.81 1.87
N LYS A 206 -8.85 -16.64 2.63
CA LYS A 206 -7.66 -16.18 3.35
C LYS A 206 -6.42 -16.51 2.54
N LEU A 207 -5.56 -15.51 2.36
CA LEU A 207 -4.28 -15.66 1.69
C LEU A 207 -3.26 -16.29 2.66
N TYR A 208 -2.52 -17.29 2.19
CA TYR A 208 -1.48 -17.96 2.95
C TYR A 208 -0.18 -17.98 2.17
N VAL A 209 0.92 -17.94 2.91
CA VAL A 209 2.27 -18.01 2.36
C VAL A 209 3.11 -18.99 3.16
N GLU A 210 4.07 -19.62 2.49
CA GLU A 210 5.08 -20.42 3.10
C GLU A 210 6.46 -19.95 2.68
N VAL A 211 7.39 -19.83 3.63
CA VAL A 211 8.79 -19.53 3.32
C VAL A 211 9.54 -20.84 3.22
N VAL A 212 9.97 -21.15 2.01
CA VAL A 212 10.75 -22.35 1.69
C VAL A 212 12.24 -22.12 1.87
N SER A 213 13.01 -23.15 1.81
CA SER A 213 14.48 -23.12 2.04
C SER A 213 15.23 -22.58 0.82
#